data_fc10c6282609540ec33b16624418291b
#
_entry.id   fc10c6282609540ec33b16624418291b
#
_cell.length_a   1.000
_cell.length_b   1.000
_cell.length_c   1.000
_cell.angle_alpha   90.00
_cell.angle_beta   90.00
_cell.angle_gamma   90.00
#
_symmetry.space_group_name_H-M   'P 1'
#
loop_
_entity.id
_entity.type
_entity.pdbx_description
1 polymer ?
#
loop_
_entity_poly.entity_id
_entity_poly.type
_entity_poly.pdbx_seq_one_letter_code
_entity_poly.pdbx_strand_id
1 'polypeptide(L)'
;MGDLNVKIDVHSSREFFELSRYINEMLQSLLANDRKMSYVLGKTDMHIGVYEYNRQMKRVRFTGDVLQILKTGTEAAWKLPSDWEDFRKYIGTMQKEPVAGENEIFAVGNGKYLKIEEIQEGEEIFGVITDVTEEIRKRREIEHQRDHDQLTGLFNRTGRDARLSKILEECREPYYCAAVMVDADGLKMVNDTYGHENGDEYLKKIAEMLKQEAGENSILCRQGGDEFTLFYYKYEKEALIQKIEALKALQSGLKAQLRDGLTVDLRFSMGSSMAYGAVDYDKMYREADEKMYEDKRMRKKRECS
;
A
#
# COMPACT_ATOMS: atom_id res chain seq x y z
N MET A 1 -31.97 -19.91 -15.27
CA MET A 1 -31.47 -19.76 -16.64
C MET A 1 -32.59 -20.11 -17.59
N GLY A 2 -33.08 -19.16 -18.41
CA GLY A 2 -33.89 -19.52 -19.57
C GLY A 2 -32.98 -20.28 -20.54
N ASP A 3 -33.40 -21.46 -20.92
CA ASP A 3 -32.61 -22.28 -21.87
C ASP A 3 -32.65 -21.61 -23.25
N LEU A 4 -31.65 -20.81 -23.59
CA LEU A 4 -31.49 -20.15 -24.88
C LEU A 4 -31.15 -21.14 -26.00
N ASN A 5 -30.91 -22.42 -25.68
CA ASN A 5 -30.71 -23.49 -26.66
C ASN A 5 -32.02 -24.11 -27.14
N VAL A 6 -33.17 -23.62 -26.66
CA VAL A 6 -34.49 -24.09 -27.14
C VAL A 6 -34.66 -23.70 -28.60
N LYS A 7 -34.80 -24.68 -29.46
CA LYS A 7 -35.16 -24.48 -30.86
C LYS A 7 -36.67 -24.51 -30.99
N ILE A 8 -37.28 -23.42 -31.45
CA ILE A 8 -38.70 -23.34 -31.70
C ILE A 8 -38.94 -23.93 -33.11
N ASP A 9 -39.67 -25.04 -33.17
CA ASP A 9 -40.02 -25.73 -34.40
C ASP A 9 -41.56 -25.80 -34.52
N VAL A 10 -42.12 -24.96 -35.39
CA VAL A 10 -43.59 -24.85 -35.60
C VAL A 10 -43.89 -25.04 -37.08
N HIS A 11 -44.63 -26.09 -37.41
CA HIS A 11 -44.95 -26.48 -38.79
C HIS A 11 -46.40 -26.12 -39.19
N SER A 12 -47.14 -25.32 -38.44
CA SER A 12 -48.60 -25.19 -38.61
C SER A 12 -49.07 -24.16 -39.66
N SER A 13 -48.23 -23.17 -40.04
CA SER A 13 -48.50 -22.26 -41.16
C SER A 13 -47.21 -21.57 -41.63
N ARG A 14 -47.18 -21.01 -42.82
CA ARG A 14 -46.05 -20.30 -43.43
C ARG A 14 -45.59 -19.13 -42.54
N GLU A 15 -46.54 -18.40 -41.96
CA GLU A 15 -46.27 -17.25 -41.09
C GLU A 15 -45.62 -17.66 -39.76
N PHE A 16 -46.08 -18.76 -39.17
CA PHE A 16 -45.46 -19.30 -37.94
C PHE A 16 -44.08 -19.90 -38.19
N PHE A 17 -43.85 -20.46 -39.36
CA PHE A 17 -42.53 -20.93 -39.74
C PHE A 17 -41.53 -19.77 -39.92
N GLU A 18 -41.93 -18.67 -40.57
CA GLU A 18 -41.09 -17.48 -40.68
C GLU A 18 -40.82 -16.85 -39.31
N LEU A 19 -41.82 -16.74 -38.46
CA LEU A 19 -41.67 -16.24 -37.09
C LEU A 19 -40.70 -17.10 -36.28
N SER A 20 -40.81 -18.44 -36.35
CA SER A 20 -39.89 -19.35 -35.65
C SER A 20 -38.47 -19.21 -36.14
N ARG A 21 -38.28 -19.00 -37.46
CA ARG A 21 -36.97 -18.72 -38.04
C ARG A 21 -36.36 -17.44 -37.53
N TYR A 22 -37.13 -16.33 -37.51
CA TYR A 22 -36.62 -15.04 -36.94
C TYR A 22 -36.29 -15.13 -35.46
N ILE A 23 -37.11 -15.84 -34.69
CA ILE A 23 -36.83 -16.04 -33.26
C ILE A 23 -35.56 -16.88 -33.09
N ASN A 24 -35.36 -17.92 -33.86
CA ASN A 24 -34.15 -18.75 -33.80
C ASN A 24 -32.91 -17.98 -34.27
N GLU A 25 -33.00 -17.14 -35.31
CA GLU A 25 -31.89 -16.24 -35.72
C GLU A 25 -31.55 -15.21 -34.63
N MET A 26 -32.55 -14.63 -33.97
CA MET A 26 -32.37 -13.74 -32.86
C MET A 26 -31.68 -14.44 -31.67
N LEU A 27 -32.13 -15.65 -31.31
CA LEU A 27 -31.52 -16.45 -30.24
C LEU A 27 -30.06 -16.80 -30.58
N GLN A 28 -29.77 -17.16 -31.82
CA GLN A 28 -28.38 -17.43 -32.29
C GLN A 28 -27.51 -16.17 -32.18
N SER A 29 -28.06 -14.99 -32.51
CA SER A 29 -27.36 -13.73 -32.42
C SER A 29 -27.06 -13.35 -30.95
N LEU A 30 -28.02 -13.56 -30.04
CA LEU A 30 -27.85 -13.33 -28.60
C LEU A 30 -26.78 -14.28 -28.03
N LEU A 31 -26.84 -15.60 -28.39
CA LEU A 31 -25.82 -16.56 -27.95
C LEU A 31 -24.42 -16.21 -28.50
N ALA A 32 -24.35 -15.72 -29.75
CA ALA A 32 -23.09 -15.31 -30.36
C ALA A 32 -22.49 -14.05 -29.63
N ASN A 33 -23.34 -13.10 -29.23
CA ASN A 33 -22.91 -11.94 -28.49
C ASN A 33 -22.42 -12.31 -27.08
N ASP A 34 -23.13 -13.18 -26.39
CA ASP A 34 -22.75 -13.69 -25.07
C ASP A 34 -21.38 -14.43 -25.13
N ARG A 35 -21.18 -15.27 -26.16
CA ARG A 35 -19.89 -15.92 -26.40
C ARG A 35 -18.77 -14.97 -26.76
N LYS A 36 -19.05 -13.92 -27.57
CA LYS A 36 -18.07 -12.89 -27.91
C LYS A 36 -17.66 -12.10 -26.66
N MET A 37 -18.63 -11.72 -25.82
CA MET A 37 -18.38 -11.01 -24.57
C MET A 37 -17.51 -11.87 -23.63
N SER A 38 -17.90 -13.13 -23.41
CA SER A 38 -17.11 -14.07 -22.61
C SER A 38 -15.69 -14.30 -23.18
N TYR A 39 -15.56 -14.35 -24.50
CA TYR A 39 -14.25 -14.49 -25.16
C TYR A 39 -13.38 -13.23 -24.97
N VAL A 40 -13.95 -12.04 -25.10
CA VAL A 40 -13.22 -10.77 -24.89
C VAL A 40 -12.79 -10.65 -23.44
N LEU A 41 -13.69 -10.91 -22.49
CA LEU A 41 -13.39 -10.87 -21.05
C LEU A 41 -12.30 -11.88 -20.66
N GLY A 42 -12.34 -13.11 -21.24
CA GLY A 42 -11.34 -14.15 -20.98
C GLY A 42 -9.98 -13.94 -21.68
N LYS A 43 -9.85 -12.95 -22.57
CA LYS A 43 -8.59 -12.57 -23.23
C LYS A 43 -7.86 -11.43 -22.53
N THR A 44 -8.50 -10.74 -21.62
CA THR A 44 -7.85 -9.74 -20.77
C THR A 44 -7.15 -10.46 -19.63
N ASP A 45 -5.93 -10.04 -19.27
CA ASP A 45 -5.23 -10.50 -18.06
C ASP A 45 -5.96 -10.06 -16.76
N MET A 46 -7.08 -9.36 -16.92
CA MET A 46 -7.94 -8.90 -15.84
C MET A 46 -9.08 -9.88 -15.61
N HIS A 47 -9.25 -10.37 -14.39
CA HIS A 47 -10.44 -11.12 -14.00
C HIS A 47 -11.62 -10.16 -13.85
N ILE A 48 -12.52 -10.18 -14.84
CA ILE A 48 -13.71 -9.32 -14.89
C ILE A 48 -14.96 -10.18 -14.82
N GLY A 49 -15.85 -9.80 -13.93
CA GLY A 49 -17.19 -10.38 -13.82
C GLY A 49 -18.26 -9.31 -14.03
N VAL A 50 -19.34 -9.69 -14.68
CA VAL A 50 -20.51 -8.81 -14.90
C VAL A 50 -21.73 -9.47 -14.29
N TYR A 51 -22.56 -8.71 -13.61
CA TYR A 51 -23.88 -9.15 -13.18
C TYR A 51 -24.94 -8.18 -13.70
N GLU A 52 -26.06 -8.76 -14.10
CA GLU A 52 -27.24 -8.06 -14.60
C GLU A 52 -28.42 -8.45 -13.75
N TYR A 53 -29.14 -7.49 -13.22
CA TYR A 53 -30.40 -7.71 -12.51
C TYR A 53 -31.55 -7.01 -13.22
N ASN A 54 -32.58 -7.79 -13.57
CA ASN A 54 -33.84 -7.27 -14.09
C ASN A 54 -34.92 -7.34 -13.01
N ARG A 55 -35.47 -6.19 -12.64
CA ARG A 55 -36.49 -6.05 -11.55
C ARG A 55 -37.79 -6.75 -11.87
N GLN A 56 -38.20 -6.79 -13.16
CA GLN A 56 -39.46 -7.44 -13.56
C GLN A 56 -39.33 -8.97 -13.47
N MET A 57 -38.18 -9.51 -13.89
CA MET A 57 -37.91 -10.95 -13.86
C MET A 57 -37.42 -11.45 -12.50
N LYS A 58 -37.02 -10.55 -11.61
CA LYS A 58 -36.43 -10.84 -10.28
C LYS A 58 -35.26 -11.84 -10.33
N ARG A 59 -34.45 -11.77 -11.39
CA ARG A 59 -33.32 -12.68 -11.62
C ARG A 59 -32.02 -11.92 -11.80
N VAL A 60 -30.96 -12.51 -11.26
CA VAL A 60 -29.59 -12.06 -11.49
C VAL A 60 -28.95 -12.98 -12.51
N ARG A 61 -28.31 -12.39 -13.50
CA ARG A 61 -27.51 -13.09 -14.51
C ARG A 61 -26.04 -12.74 -14.30
N PHE A 62 -25.17 -13.70 -14.45
CA PHE A 62 -23.73 -13.54 -14.27
C PHE A 62 -23.00 -13.93 -15.54
N THR A 63 -22.00 -13.13 -15.93
CA THR A 63 -21.15 -13.35 -17.10
C THR A 63 -19.69 -13.12 -16.71
N GLY A 64 -18.75 -13.86 -17.32
CA GLY A 64 -17.33 -13.79 -16.99
C GLY A 64 -16.97 -14.48 -15.66
N ASP A 65 -15.91 -14.00 -15.02
CA ASP A 65 -15.27 -14.70 -13.90
C ASP A 65 -15.89 -14.40 -12.52
N VAL A 66 -17.18 -13.97 -12.46
CA VAL A 66 -17.85 -13.54 -11.22
C VAL A 66 -17.64 -14.54 -10.08
N LEU A 67 -17.77 -15.84 -10.34
CA LEU A 67 -17.61 -16.89 -9.33
C LEU A 67 -16.20 -16.95 -8.76
N GLN A 68 -15.18 -16.80 -9.60
CA GLN A 68 -13.77 -16.83 -9.16
C GLN A 68 -13.40 -15.56 -8.40
N ILE A 69 -13.90 -14.41 -8.88
CA ILE A 69 -13.65 -13.11 -8.28
C ILE A 69 -14.27 -13.02 -6.89
N LEU A 70 -15.53 -13.40 -6.75
CA LEU A 70 -16.30 -13.29 -5.50
C LEU A 70 -16.00 -14.39 -4.48
N LYS A 71 -15.34 -15.48 -4.86
CA LYS A 71 -14.94 -16.54 -3.93
C LYS A 71 -13.81 -16.06 -3.03
N THR A 72 -14.16 -15.57 -1.84
CA THR A 72 -13.19 -15.06 -0.85
C THR A 72 -12.72 -16.11 0.17
N GLY A 73 -13.32 -17.33 0.19
CA GLY A 73 -13.03 -18.40 1.15
C GLY A 73 -12.70 -19.75 0.53
N THR A 74 -12.23 -20.66 1.38
CA THR A 74 -11.88 -22.05 1.02
C THR A 74 -13.06 -23.02 1.04
N GLU A 75 -14.26 -22.56 1.35
CA GLU A 75 -15.44 -23.43 1.42
C GLU A 75 -15.79 -24.01 0.04
N ALA A 76 -15.67 -25.32 -0.07
CA ALA A 76 -15.96 -26.07 -1.31
C ALA A 76 -17.44 -26.01 -1.73
N ALA A 77 -18.34 -25.63 -0.82
CA ALA A 77 -19.79 -25.58 -1.03
C ALA A 77 -20.34 -24.16 -1.28
N TRP A 78 -19.48 -23.14 -1.38
CA TRP A 78 -19.95 -21.79 -1.62
C TRP A 78 -20.59 -21.64 -2.99
N LYS A 79 -21.83 -21.14 -3.02
CA LYS A 79 -22.58 -20.84 -4.25
C LYS A 79 -22.97 -19.37 -4.27
N LEU A 80 -22.91 -18.79 -5.45
CA LEU A 80 -23.39 -17.44 -5.65
C LEU A 80 -24.89 -17.37 -5.34
N PRO A 81 -25.35 -16.36 -4.55
CA PRO A 81 -26.76 -16.16 -4.32
C PRO A 81 -27.48 -15.92 -5.66
N SER A 82 -28.53 -16.68 -5.92
CA SER A 82 -29.35 -16.55 -7.13
C SER A 82 -30.47 -15.54 -6.97
N ASP A 83 -30.83 -15.23 -5.74
CA ASP A 83 -31.78 -14.18 -5.37
C ASP A 83 -31.08 -12.82 -5.32
N TRP A 84 -31.78 -11.77 -5.80
CA TRP A 84 -31.21 -10.44 -5.84
C TRP A 84 -30.94 -9.83 -4.47
N GLU A 85 -31.85 -10.01 -3.52
CA GLU A 85 -31.70 -9.42 -2.19
C GLU A 85 -30.50 -10.01 -1.44
N ASP A 86 -30.33 -11.34 -1.54
CA ASP A 86 -29.21 -12.04 -0.95
C ASP A 86 -27.88 -11.67 -1.66
N PHE A 87 -27.91 -11.55 -2.99
CA PHE A 87 -26.74 -11.09 -3.76
C PHE A 87 -26.35 -9.67 -3.38
N ARG A 88 -27.32 -8.76 -3.27
CA ARG A 88 -27.07 -7.37 -2.90
C ARG A 88 -26.54 -7.24 -1.46
N LYS A 89 -27.06 -8.02 -0.53
CA LYS A 89 -26.49 -8.10 0.82
C LYS A 89 -25.04 -8.57 0.78
N TYR A 90 -24.76 -9.59 -0.02
CA TYR A 90 -23.42 -10.14 -0.18
C TYR A 90 -22.43 -9.11 -0.74
N ILE A 91 -22.79 -8.43 -1.82
CA ILE A 91 -21.98 -7.31 -2.39
C ILE A 91 -21.82 -6.19 -1.35
N GLY A 92 -22.90 -5.81 -0.65
CA GLY A 92 -22.84 -4.80 0.42
C GLY A 92 -21.91 -5.16 1.57
N THR A 93 -21.63 -6.45 1.82
CA THR A 93 -20.60 -6.83 2.81
C THR A 93 -19.19 -6.54 2.31
N MET A 94 -18.96 -6.59 1.01
CA MET A 94 -17.66 -6.31 0.39
C MET A 94 -17.38 -4.81 0.29
N GLN A 95 -18.43 -4.01 0.14
CA GLN A 95 -18.34 -2.54 0.02
C GLN A 95 -18.13 -1.79 1.35
N LYS A 96 -17.90 -2.52 2.47
CA LYS A 96 -17.76 -1.90 3.80
C LYS A 96 -16.45 -1.16 4.00
N GLU A 97 -15.38 -1.60 3.36
CA GLU A 97 -14.03 -1.07 3.58
C GLU A 97 -13.48 -0.50 2.25
N PRO A 98 -13.84 0.73 1.89
CA PRO A 98 -13.28 1.37 0.71
C PRO A 98 -11.80 1.66 0.92
N VAL A 99 -11.01 1.51 -0.14
CA VAL A 99 -9.61 1.90 -0.14
C VAL A 99 -9.51 3.42 -0.09
N ALA A 100 -8.67 3.96 0.79
CA ALA A 100 -8.53 5.40 0.96
C ALA A 100 -8.22 6.11 -0.36
N GLY A 101 -9.07 7.07 -0.73
CA GLY A 101 -8.97 7.83 -1.97
C GLY A 101 -9.62 7.17 -3.21
N GLU A 102 -10.23 5.98 -3.06
CA GLU A 102 -10.83 5.22 -4.15
C GLU A 102 -12.25 4.75 -3.75
N ASN A 103 -13.28 5.45 -4.21
CA ASN A 103 -14.66 5.17 -3.78
C ASN A 103 -15.24 3.85 -4.31
N GLU A 104 -14.65 3.28 -5.36
CA GLU A 104 -15.15 2.09 -6.05
C GLU A 104 -14.28 0.85 -5.80
N ILE A 105 -13.18 0.98 -5.04
CA ILE A 105 -12.27 -0.12 -4.72
C ILE A 105 -12.40 -0.48 -3.24
N PHE A 106 -12.62 -1.77 -2.98
CA PHE A 106 -12.91 -2.29 -1.64
C PHE A 106 -11.93 -3.41 -1.27
N ALA A 107 -11.49 -3.41 0.00
CA ALA A 107 -10.74 -4.51 0.58
C ALA A 107 -11.72 -5.60 1.04
N VAL A 108 -11.63 -6.80 0.44
CA VAL A 108 -12.62 -7.88 0.66
C VAL A 108 -12.07 -9.09 1.45
N GLY A 109 -11.04 -8.85 2.24
CA GLY A 109 -10.39 -9.91 3.02
C GLY A 109 -9.29 -10.65 2.24
N ASN A 110 -8.47 -11.43 2.96
CA ASN A 110 -7.33 -12.20 2.41
C ASN A 110 -6.35 -11.38 1.53
N GLY A 111 -6.29 -10.06 1.72
CA GLY A 111 -5.47 -9.16 0.92
C GLY A 111 -5.93 -9.00 -0.52
N LYS A 112 -7.20 -9.24 -0.79
CA LYS A 112 -7.85 -9.09 -2.10
C LYS A 112 -8.54 -7.73 -2.22
N TYR A 113 -8.48 -7.12 -3.41
CA TYR A 113 -9.09 -5.83 -3.73
C TYR A 113 -10.00 -5.98 -4.94
N LEU A 114 -11.26 -5.55 -4.79
CA LEU A 114 -12.23 -5.57 -5.87
C LEU A 114 -12.66 -4.15 -6.22
N LYS A 115 -12.70 -3.84 -7.51
CA LYS A 115 -13.40 -2.67 -8.03
C LYS A 115 -14.82 -3.09 -8.38
N ILE A 116 -15.82 -2.36 -7.87
CA ILE A 116 -17.25 -2.65 -8.06
C ILE A 116 -17.93 -1.38 -8.57
N GLU A 117 -18.40 -1.42 -9.81
CA GLU A 117 -19.07 -0.33 -10.50
C GLU A 117 -20.50 -0.76 -10.84
N GLU A 118 -21.49 0.05 -10.50
CA GLU A 118 -22.91 -0.21 -10.80
C GLU A 118 -23.51 0.92 -11.63
N ILE A 119 -24.27 0.55 -12.64
CA ILE A 119 -25.07 1.46 -13.47
C ILE A 119 -26.52 0.98 -13.42
N GLN A 120 -27.44 1.89 -13.16
CA GLN A 120 -28.88 1.62 -13.20
C GLN A 120 -29.51 2.30 -14.42
N GLU A 121 -30.13 1.50 -15.27
CA GLU A 121 -30.89 1.96 -16.43
C GLU A 121 -32.34 1.45 -16.33
N GLY A 122 -33.26 2.33 -15.92
CA GLY A 122 -34.68 1.98 -15.73
C GLY A 122 -34.87 0.87 -14.71
N GLU A 123 -35.39 -0.28 -15.18
CA GLU A 123 -35.64 -1.46 -14.35
C GLU A 123 -34.45 -2.45 -14.30
N GLU A 124 -33.34 -2.12 -14.96
CA GLU A 124 -32.16 -2.96 -15.04
C GLU A 124 -31.00 -2.35 -14.25
N ILE A 125 -30.23 -3.22 -13.60
CA ILE A 125 -28.99 -2.87 -12.91
C ILE A 125 -27.87 -3.70 -13.51
N PHE A 126 -26.83 -3.02 -13.97
CA PHE A 126 -25.59 -3.61 -14.46
C PHE A 126 -24.48 -3.36 -13.46
N GLY A 127 -23.79 -4.39 -13.05
CA GLY A 127 -22.62 -4.26 -12.22
C GLY A 127 -21.41 -4.93 -12.84
N VAL A 128 -20.27 -4.27 -12.77
CA VAL A 128 -18.97 -4.78 -13.18
C VAL A 128 -18.11 -4.97 -11.95
N ILE A 129 -17.57 -6.16 -11.78
CA ILE A 129 -16.66 -6.50 -10.69
C ILE A 129 -15.31 -6.85 -11.31
N THR A 130 -14.27 -6.15 -10.92
CA THR A 130 -12.91 -6.40 -11.41
C THR A 130 -12.00 -6.73 -10.24
N ASP A 131 -11.22 -7.81 -10.35
CA ASP A 131 -10.14 -8.09 -9.40
C ASP A 131 -8.94 -7.19 -9.73
N VAL A 132 -8.71 -6.20 -8.89
CA VAL A 132 -7.62 -5.22 -9.02
C VAL A 132 -6.49 -5.47 -8.02
N THR A 133 -6.44 -6.67 -7.45
CA THR A 133 -5.49 -7.03 -6.39
C THR A 133 -4.04 -6.81 -6.82
N GLU A 134 -3.67 -7.33 -7.99
CA GLU A 134 -2.30 -7.19 -8.51
C GLU A 134 -1.95 -5.75 -8.89
N GLU A 135 -2.91 -4.99 -9.40
CA GLU A 135 -2.73 -3.57 -9.71
C GLU A 135 -2.45 -2.76 -8.44
N ILE A 136 -3.26 -2.96 -7.40
CA ILE A 136 -3.08 -2.28 -6.10
C ILE A 136 -1.77 -2.69 -5.44
N ARG A 137 -1.40 -3.97 -5.49
CA ARG A 137 -0.12 -4.46 -4.95
C ARG A 137 1.06 -3.82 -5.68
N LYS A 138 1.07 -3.84 -7.01
CA LYS A 138 2.12 -3.21 -7.81
C LYS A 138 2.22 -1.71 -7.55
N ARG A 139 1.08 -1.01 -7.48
CA ARG A 139 1.06 0.43 -7.16
C ARG A 139 1.69 0.69 -5.80
N ARG A 140 1.29 -0.06 -4.76
CA ARG A 140 1.86 0.06 -3.40
C ARG A 140 3.34 -0.29 -3.35
N GLU A 141 3.77 -1.28 -4.12
CA GLU A 141 5.18 -1.64 -4.21
C GLU A 141 6.00 -0.52 -4.86
N ILE A 142 5.52 0.05 -5.97
CA ILE A 142 6.16 1.20 -6.62
C ILE A 142 6.20 2.41 -5.67
N GLU A 143 5.13 2.71 -4.96
CA GLU A 143 5.08 3.77 -3.94
C GLU A 143 6.08 3.50 -2.82
N HIS A 144 6.14 2.26 -2.33
CA HIS A 144 7.09 1.88 -1.31
C HIS A 144 8.54 2.01 -1.80
N GLN A 145 8.86 1.56 -3.01
CA GLN A 145 10.20 1.70 -3.60
C GLN A 145 10.58 3.16 -3.83
N ARG A 146 9.60 4.00 -4.21
CA ARG A 146 9.81 5.44 -4.38
C ARG A 146 10.12 6.16 -3.08
N ASP A 147 9.47 5.76 -1.98
CA ASP A 147 9.46 6.51 -0.72
C ASP A 147 10.39 5.93 0.35
N HIS A 148 10.95 4.70 0.13
CA HIS A 148 11.79 4.03 1.11
C HIS A 148 13.18 3.70 0.56
N ASP A 149 14.15 3.64 1.47
CA ASP A 149 15.51 3.16 1.22
C ASP A 149 15.51 1.63 1.17
N GLN A 150 15.99 1.04 0.09
CA GLN A 150 15.93 -0.40 -0.14
C GLN A 150 16.79 -1.22 0.82
N LEU A 151 17.87 -0.63 1.35
CA LEU A 151 18.77 -1.33 2.26
C LEU A 151 18.18 -1.42 3.68
N THR A 152 17.64 -0.31 4.18
CA THR A 152 17.23 -0.18 5.59
C THR A 152 15.73 -0.27 5.81
N GLY A 153 14.92 -0.11 4.74
CA GLY A 153 13.46 -0.05 4.82
C GLY A 153 12.92 1.23 5.48
N LEU A 154 13.78 2.18 5.83
CA LEU A 154 13.39 3.50 6.32
C LEU A 154 12.88 4.38 5.19
N PHE A 155 12.26 5.52 5.49
CA PHE A 155 12.00 6.50 4.44
C PHE A 155 13.31 6.92 3.77
N ASN A 156 13.26 7.18 2.47
CA ASN A 156 14.29 7.92 1.76
C ASN A 156 13.94 9.41 1.77
N ARG A 157 14.74 10.27 1.10
CA ARG A 157 14.48 11.73 1.04
C ARG A 157 13.08 12.05 0.53
N THR A 158 12.64 11.40 -0.53
CA THR A 158 11.32 11.64 -1.16
C THR A 158 10.19 11.29 -0.20
N GLY A 159 10.27 10.13 0.45
CA GLY A 159 9.27 9.68 1.43
C GLY A 159 9.23 10.58 2.67
N ARG A 160 10.40 11.00 3.17
CA ARG A 160 10.50 11.98 4.26
C ARG A 160 9.78 13.28 3.91
N ASP A 161 10.10 13.88 2.75
CA ASP A 161 9.58 15.19 2.36
C ASP A 161 8.06 15.14 2.15
N ALA A 162 7.56 14.10 1.50
CA ALA A 162 6.12 13.88 1.33
C ALA A 162 5.40 13.71 2.69
N ARG A 163 5.98 12.94 3.62
CA ARG A 163 5.41 12.72 4.95
C ARG A 163 5.44 13.99 5.80
N LEU A 164 6.54 14.75 5.73
CA LEU A 164 6.69 16.01 6.44
C LEU A 164 5.67 17.05 5.97
N SER A 165 5.53 17.25 4.65
CA SER A 165 4.55 18.18 4.08
C SER A 165 3.14 17.86 4.58
N LYS A 166 2.75 16.58 4.57
CA LYS A 166 1.45 16.14 5.07
C LYS A 166 1.25 16.46 6.55
N ILE A 167 2.25 16.22 7.40
CA ILE A 167 2.18 16.52 8.84
C ILE A 167 2.05 18.03 9.07
N LEU A 168 2.81 18.84 8.33
CA LEU A 168 2.76 20.29 8.47
C LEU A 168 1.41 20.88 8.03
N GLU A 169 0.74 20.29 7.04
CA GLU A 169 -0.60 20.68 6.60
C GLU A 169 -1.69 20.28 7.60
N GLU A 170 -1.59 19.09 8.19
CA GLU A 170 -2.59 18.52 9.10
C GLU A 170 -2.50 19.11 10.51
N CYS A 171 -1.31 19.53 10.95
CA CYS A 171 -1.10 20.00 12.32
C CYS A 171 -1.37 21.50 12.44
N ARG A 172 -2.54 21.87 12.94
CA ARG A 172 -2.96 23.27 13.15
C ARG A 172 -2.60 23.82 14.53
N GLU A 173 -2.45 22.97 15.53
CA GLU A 173 -2.12 23.37 16.88
C GLU A 173 -0.60 23.42 17.11
N PRO A 174 -0.08 24.39 17.90
CA PRO A 174 1.34 24.47 18.17
C PRO A 174 1.81 23.30 19.05
N TYR A 175 2.93 22.69 18.69
CA TYR A 175 3.57 21.59 19.42
C TYR A 175 5.10 21.76 19.41
N TYR A 176 5.79 21.02 20.29
CA TYR A 176 7.23 20.90 20.18
C TYR A 176 7.62 19.85 19.13
N CYS A 177 8.64 20.19 18.37
CA CYS A 177 9.24 19.31 17.37
C CYS A 177 10.77 19.40 17.43
N ALA A 178 11.44 18.37 16.91
CA ALA A 178 12.88 18.35 16.80
C ALA A 178 13.32 17.68 15.51
N ALA A 179 14.32 18.29 14.87
CA ALA A 179 15.11 17.66 13.81
C ALA A 179 16.38 17.09 14.43
N VAL A 180 16.71 15.86 14.08
CA VAL A 180 17.95 15.17 14.48
C VAL A 180 18.67 14.69 13.25
N MET A 181 19.94 15.04 13.13
CA MET A 181 20.88 14.49 12.14
C MET A 181 21.74 13.44 12.80
N VAL A 182 21.97 12.34 12.10
CA VAL A 182 22.79 11.21 12.54
C VAL A 182 23.69 10.77 11.41
N ASP A 183 24.94 10.55 11.69
CA ASP A 183 25.96 10.04 10.79
C ASP A 183 26.61 8.79 11.38
N ALA A 184 26.54 7.65 10.68
CA ALA A 184 27.08 6.37 11.13
C ALA A 184 28.60 6.36 11.04
N ASP A 185 29.27 6.56 12.17
CA ASP A 185 30.72 6.62 12.25
C ASP A 185 31.36 5.25 11.95
N GLY A 186 32.52 5.29 11.25
CA GLY A 186 33.31 4.09 11.01
C GLY A 186 32.85 3.18 9.86
N LEU A 187 31.80 3.52 9.13
CA LEU A 187 31.29 2.71 8.00
C LEU A 187 32.41 2.39 6.99
N LYS A 188 33.25 3.39 6.63
CA LYS A 188 34.38 3.16 5.73
C LYS A 188 35.36 2.11 6.24
N MET A 189 35.70 2.16 7.53
CA MET A 189 36.58 1.15 8.16
C MET A 189 35.96 -0.25 8.11
N VAL A 190 34.65 -0.36 8.38
CA VAL A 190 33.93 -1.64 8.30
C VAL A 190 33.95 -2.17 6.87
N ASN A 191 33.69 -1.32 5.88
CA ASN A 191 33.75 -1.68 4.45
C ASN A 191 35.15 -2.16 4.05
N ASP A 192 36.18 -1.37 4.38
CA ASP A 192 37.57 -1.65 3.99
C ASP A 192 38.13 -2.91 4.67
N THR A 193 37.68 -3.22 5.90
CA THR A 193 38.19 -4.35 6.69
C THR A 193 37.37 -5.63 6.47
N TYR A 194 36.03 -5.53 6.36
CA TYR A 194 35.11 -6.66 6.38
C TYR A 194 34.22 -6.78 5.13
N GLY A 195 34.43 -5.89 4.16
CA GLY A 195 33.68 -5.88 2.91
C GLY A 195 32.33 -5.14 2.98
N HIS A 196 31.79 -4.77 1.83
CA HIS A 196 30.57 -3.98 1.71
C HIS A 196 29.33 -4.65 2.29
N GLU A 197 29.25 -5.98 2.24
CA GLU A 197 28.12 -6.71 2.83
C GLU A 197 28.02 -6.53 4.35
N ASN A 198 29.16 -6.45 5.05
CA ASN A 198 29.20 -6.13 6.47
C ASN A 198 28.93 -4.66 6.75
N GLY A 199 29.33 -3.76 5.85
CA GLY A 199 28.91 -2.34 5.90
C GLY A 199 27.40 -2.15 5.74
N ASP A 200 26.78 -2.91 4.87
CA ASP A 200 25.33 -2.91 4.70
C ASP A 200 24.63 -3.42 5.98
N GLU A 201 25.12 -4.50 6.59
CA GLU A 201 24.59 -4.98 7.89
C GLU A 201 24.80 -3.96 9.01
N TYR A 202 25.95 -3.28 9.03
CA TYR A 202 26.22 -2.20 9.97
C TYR A 202 25.18 -1.07 9.88
N LEU A 203 24.86 -0.62 8.65
CA LEU A 203 23.84 0.38 8.41
C LEU A 203 22.44 -0.09 8.81
N LYS A 204 22.10 -1.37 8.55
CA LYS A 204 20.82 -1.95 8.99
C LYS A 204 20.72 -1.96 10.52
N LYS A 205 21.80 -2.28 11.22
CA LYS A 205 21.82 -2.27 12.69
C LYS A 205 21.66 -0.86 13.28
N ILE A 206 22.29 0.15 12.68
CA ILE A 206 22.04 1.56 13.04
C ILE A 206 20.57 1.92 12.78
N ALA A 207 20.01 1.55 11.64
CA ALA A 207 18.61 1.81 11.30
C ALA A 207 17.62 1.14 12.29
N GLU A 208 17.86 -0.14 12.65
CA GLU A 208 17.06 -0.88 13.64
C GLU A 208 17.08 -0.19 15.00
N MET A 209 18.24 0.22 15.47
CA MET A 209 18.42 0.94 16.71
C MET A 209 17.66 2.28 16.70
N LEU A 210 17.85 3.10 15.66
CA LEU A 210 17.15 4.37 15.53
C LEU A 210 15.63 4.19 15.47
N LYS A 211 15.15 3.12 14.79
CA LYS A 211 13.73 2.80 14.69
C LYS A 211 13.11 2.43 16.05
N GLN A 212 13.85 1.73 16.92
CA GLN A 212 13.37 1.40 18.27
C GLN A 212 13.15 2.65 19.11
N GLU A 213 14.01 3.66 18.97
CA GLU A 213 13.92 4.91 19.72
C GLU A 213 12.97 5.95 19.10
N ALA A 214 12.72 5.86 17.80
CA ALA A 214 11.93 6.86 17.07
C ALA A 214 10.52 7.05 17.65
N GLY A 215 9.76 5.96 17.84
CA GLY A 215 8.37 6.03 18.33
C GLY A 215 7.38 6.44 17.24
N GLU A 216 6.09 6.55 17.62
CA GLU A 216 4.99 6.75 16.68
C GLU A 216 4.97 8.14 16.00
N ASN A 217 5.25 9.18 16.79
CA ASN A 217 5.22 10.58 16.32
C ASN A 217 6.60 11.00 15.77
N SER A 218 7.10 10.25 14.80
CA SER A 218 8.40 10.52 14.19
C SER A 218 8.44 10.16 12.70
N ILE A 219 9.36 10.80 11.99
CA ILE A 219 9.76 10.45 10.62
C ILE A 219 11.24 10.10 10.66
N LEU A 220 11.57 8.83 10.47
CA LEU A 220 12.94 8.34 10.38
C LEU A 220 13.29 8.07 8.93
N CYS A 221 14.39 8.66 8.45
CA CYS A 221 14.82 8.60 7.06
C CYS A 221 16.31 8.29 6.97
N ARG A 222 16.71 7.51 5.98
CA ARG A 222 18.10 7.44 5.52
C ARG A 222 18.27 8.34 4.30
N GLN A 223 19.15 9.34 4.41
CA GLN A 223 19.39 10.33 3.34
C GLN A 223 20.23 9.77 2.21
N GLY A 224 21.07 8.81 2.50
CA GLY A 224 22.03 8.15 1.63
C GLY A 224 23.36 7.92 2.34
N GLY A 225 24.19 7.02 1.85
CA GLY A 225 25.46 6.68 2.49
C GLY A 225 25.28 6.28 3.97
N ASP A 226 25.91 7.02 4.86
CA ASP A 226 25.95 6.89 6.31
C ASP A 226 25.04 7.87 7.07
N GLU A 227 24.25 8.71 6.35
CA GLU A 227 23.46 9.78 6.93
C GLU A 227 22.00 9.37 7.16
N PHE A 228 21.51 9.62 8.37
CA PHE A 228 20.12 9.42 8.78
C PHE A 228 19.55 10.71 9.36
N THR A 229 18.22 10.84 9.27
CA THR A 229 17.50 11.95 9.87
C THR A 229 16.27 11.47 10.57
N LEU A 230 15.96 12.12 11.68
CA LEU A 230 14.81 11.83 12.50
C LEU A 230 14.11 13.15 12.82
N PHE A 231 12.82 13.22 12.51
CA PHE A 231 11.97 14.35 12.85
C PHE A 231 10.89 13.94 13.81
N TYR A 232 10.91 14.49 15.01
CA TYR A 232 9.88 14.32 16.03
C TYR A 232 8.84 15.43 15.92
N TYR A 233 7.56 15.10 16.09
CA TYR A 233 6.45 16.05 16.03
C TYR A 233 5.35 15.69 17.04
N LYS A 234 4.52 16.67 17.43
CA LYS A 234 3.43 16.50 18.40
C LYS A 234 3.88 16.02 19.77
N TYR A 235 5.02 16.51 20.25
CA TYR A 235 5.53 16.19 21.56
C TYR A 235 5.32 17.34 22.55
N GLU A 236 5.24 16.99 23.84
CA GLU A 236 5.49 17.92 24.96
C GLU A 236 7.00 18.12 25.11
N LYS A 237 7.41 19.29 25.63
CA LYS A 237 8.82 19.70 25.69
C LYS A 237 9.71 18.68 26.40
N GLU A 238 9.28 18.29 27.59
CA GLU A 238 10.02 17.39 28.48
C GLU A 238 10.18 16.00 27.89
N ALA A 239 9.11 15.46 27.25
CA ALA A 239 9.13 14.18 26.57
C ALA A 239 10.07 14.21 25.36
N LEU A 240 10.08 15.31 24.60
CA LEU A 240 10.97 15.48 23.47
C LEU A 240 12.45 15.53 23.88
N ILE A 241 12.76 16.26 24.99
CA ILE A 241 14.10 16.28 25.53
C ILE A 241 14.54 14.88 25.95
N GLN A 242 13.69 14.11 26.62
CA GLN A 242 13.98 12.73 27.01
C GLN A 242 14.29 11.84 25.80
N LYS A 243 13.54 11.98 24.70
CA LYS A 243 13.81 11.26 23.45
C LYS A 243 15.18 11.59 22.87
N ILE A 244 15.55 12.87 22.85
CA ILE A 244 16.86 13.31 22.34
C ILE A 244 17.99 12.79 23.24
N GLU A 245 17.82 12.85 24.56
CA GLU A 245 18.81 12.33 25.50
C GLU A 245 18.96 10.78 25.42
N ALA A 246 17.86 10.05 25.21
CA ALA A 246 17.90 8.61 24.98
C ALA A 246 18.74 8.28 23.74
N LEU A 247 18.52 9.00 22.62
CA LEU A 247 19.37 8.83 21.43
C LEU A 247 20.85 9.13 21.69
N LYS A 248 21.13 10.19 22.42
CA LYS A 248 22.51 10.53 22.79
C LYS A 248 23.18 9.44 23.64
N ALA A 249 22.44 8.82 24.55
CA ALA A 249 22.95 7.75 25.38
C ALA A 249 23.37 6.51 24.55
N LEU A 250 22.75 6.31 23.37
CA LEU A 250 23.07 5.20 22.47
C LEU A 250 24.35 5.42 21.62
N GLN A 251 24.89 6.63 21.60
CA GLN A 251 26.07 6.95 20.79
C GLN A 251 27.34 6.18 21.20
N SER A 252 27.35 5.51 22.33
CA SER A 252 28.49 4.75 22.82
C SER A 252 28.04 3.48 23.55
N GLY A 253 28.78 2.40 23.34
CA GLY A 253 28.58 1.17 24.11
C GLY A 253 27.67 0.13 23.48
N LEU A 254 27.09 0.39 22.31
CA LEU A 254 26.31 -0.59 21.58
C LEU A 254 27.21 -1.49 20.73
N LYS A 255 27.00 -2.79 20.84
CA LYS A 255 27.64 -3.81 19.99
C LYS A 255 26.60 -4.46 19.12
N ALA A 256 26.93 -4.67 17.86
CA ALA A 256 26.12 -5.45 16.94
C ALA A 256 26.87 -6.63 16.38
N GLN A 257 26.14 -7.71 16.20
CA GLN A 257 26.62 -8.85 15.48
C GLN A 257 26.29 -8.67 13.99
N LEU A 258 27.34 -8.65 13.17
CA LEU A 258 27.24 -8.61 11.72
C LEU A 258 27.25 -10.05 11.16
N ARG A 259 27.49 -10.20 9.86
CA ARG A 259 27.61 -11.52 9.23
C ARG A 259 28.79 -12.32 9.82
N ASP A 260 28.69 -13.63 9.72
CA ASP A 260 29.72 -14.59 10.16
C ASP A 260 30.10 -14.49 11.65
N GLY A 261 29.16 -13.92 12.46
CA GLY A 261 29.36 -13.78 13.91
C GLY A 261 30.32 -12.67 14.32
N LEU A 262 30.71 -11.79 13.38
CA LEU A 262 31.57 -10.64 13.65
C LEU A 262 30.83 -9.63 14.56
N THR A 263 31.46 -9.29 15.69
CA THR A 263 30.92 -8.29 16.61
C THR A 263 31.67 -6.96 16.44
N VAL A 264 30.94 -5.88 16.21
CA VAL A 264 31.50 -4.55 16.06
C VAL A 264 30.78 -3.56 16.99
N ASP A 265 31.46 -2.49 17.36
CA ASP A 265 30.84 -1.37 18.07
C ASP A 265 30.02 -0.53 17.07
N LEU A 266 28.73 -0.31 17.37
CA LEU A 266 27.91 0.65 16.63
C LEU A 266 28.21 2.05 17.17
N ARG A 267 28.61 2.94 16.28
CA ARG A 267 28.95 4.32 16.62
C ARG A 267 28.28 5.27 15.66
N PHE A 268 27.84 6.39 16.18
CA PHE A 268 27.30 7.46 15.34
C PHE A 268 27.51 8.81 16.02
N SER A 269 27.63 9.83 15.21
CA SER A 269 27.60 11.23 15.60
C SER A 269 26.21 11.79 15.40
N MET A 270 25.74 12.67 16.28
CA MET A 270 24.43 13.28 16.13
C MET A 270 24.41 14.75 16.55
N GLY A 271 23.47 15.49 15.91
CA GLY A 271 23.09 16.84 16.31
C GLY A 271 21.59 17.01 16.30
N SER A 272 21.07 17.94 17.09
CA SER A 272 19.63 18.19 17.18
C SER A 272 19.29 19.67 17.26
N SER A 273 18.17 20.04 16.64
CA SER A 273 17.52 21.35 16.77
C SER A 273 16.07 21.15 17.19
N MET A 274 15.57 22.01 18.11
CA MET A 274 14.23 21.92 18.65
C MET A 274 13.48 23.24 18.45
N ALA A 275 12.20 23.18 18.13
CA ALA A 275 11.35 24.34 17.96
C ALA A 275 9.94 24.11 18.51
N TYR A 276 9.18 25.22 18.67
CA TYR A 276 7.78 25.22 19.11
C TYR A 276 6.94 26.04 18.13
N GLY A 277 5.78 25.53 17.74
CA GLY A 277 4.83 26.22 16.86
C GLY A 277 5.18 26.16 15.39
N ALA A 278 5.06 27.29 14.67
CA ALA A 278 5.36 27.34 13.25
C ALA A 278 6.86 27.08 13.00
N VAL A 279 7.15 26.05 12.19
CA VAL A 279 8.48 25.48 12.06
C VAL A 279 9.04 25.76 10.67
N ASP A 280 10.24 26.38 10.65
CA ASP A 280 11.11 26.36 9.47
C ASP A 280 11.98 25.10 9.54
N TYR A 281 11.52 24.05 8.86
CA TYR A 281 12.17 22.75 8.83
C TYR A 281 13.60 22.83 8.27
N ASP A 282 13.80 23.58 7.20
CA ASP A 282 15.13 23.71 6.55
C ASP A 282 16.14 24.38 7.49
N LYS A 283 15.68 25.34 8.28
CA LYS A 283 16.51 25.97 9.30
C LYS A 283 16.87 25.01 10.41
N MET A 284 15.87 24.27 10.95
CA MET A 284 16.10 23.27 11.98
C MET A 284 17.09 22.20 11.52
N TYR A 285 16.94 21.79 10.27
CA TYR A 285 17.79 20.76 9.68
C TYR A 285 19.26 21.22 9.59
N ARG A 286 19.49 22.45 9.13
CA ARG A 286 20.85 23.04 9.10
C ARG A 286 21.47 23.16 10.48
N GLU A 287 20.73 23.62 11.46
CA GLU A 287 21.21 23.72 12.83
C GLU A 287 21.56 22.34 13.44
N ALA A 288 20.78 21.31 13.13
CA ALA A 288 21.05 19.96 13.57
C ALA A 288 22.31 19.39 12.88
N ASP A 289 22.48 19.63 11.58
CA ASP A 289 23.66 19.22 10.81
C ASP A 289 24.95 19.86 11.32
N GLU A 290 24.95 21.17 11.59
CA GLU A 290 26.10 21.86 12.17
C GLU A 290 26.54 21.24 13.50
N LYS A 291 25.57 20.96 14.39
CA LYS A 291 25.83 20.30 15.69
C LYS A 291 26.31 18.86 15.55
N MET A 292 25.81 18.10 14.59
CA MET A 292 26.27 16.75 14.28
C MET A 292 27.74 16.78 13.83
N TYR A 293 28.09 17.71 12.94
CA TYR A 293 29.46 17.88 12.48
C TYR A 293 30.43 18.27 13.62
N GLU A 294 29.99 19.11 14.56
CA GLU A 294 30.77 19.43 15.76
C GLU A 294 30.99 18.19 16.66
N ASP A 295 29.93 17.39 16.90
CA ASP A 295 30.02 16.13 17.64
C ASP A 295 31.00 15.16 16.98
N LYS A 296 30.91 14.99 15.64
CA LYS A 296 31.81 14.15 14.87
C LYS A 296 33.28 14.59 14.99
N ARG A 297 33.54 15.88 14.97
CA ARG A 297 34.91 16.41 15.19
C ARG A 297 35.42 16.15 16.61
N MET A 298 34.60 16.30 17.64
CA MET A 298 34.98 16.06 19.03
C MET A 298 35.31 14.57 19.28
N ARG A 299 34.51 13.65 18.68
CA ARG A 299 34.73 12.20 18.79
C ARG A 299 36.04 11.78 18.15
N LYS A 300 36.30 12.23 16.91
CA LYS A 300 37.57 11.95 16.22
C LYS A 300 38.80 12.43 17.01
N LYS A 301 38.73 13.57 17.69
CA LYS A 301 39.83 14.04 18.54
C LYS A 301 40.08 13.14 19.73
N ARG A 302 39.00 12.58 20.35
CA ARG A 302 39.11 11.66 21.50
C ARG A 302 39.69 10.28 21.10
N GLU A 303 39.46 9.85 19.89
CA GLU A 303 40.00 8.58 19.38
C GLU A 303 41.51 8.68 19.01
N CYS A 304 41.99 9.89 18.75
CA CYS A 304 43.41 10.15 18.44
C CYS A 304 44.25 10.51 19.68
N SER A 305 43.65 10.63 20.86
CA SER A 305 44.32 10.96 22.14
C SER A 305 44.46 9.77 23.02
#